data_cc8d80c0b345d1fa8df7ed0fc2e6ea0a
#
_entry.id   cc8d80c0b345d1fa8df7ed0fc2e6ea0a
#
_cell.length_a   1.000
_cell.length_b   1.000
_cell.length_c   1.000
_cell.angle_alpha   90.00
_cell.angle_beta   90.00
_cell.angle_gamma   90.00
#
_symmetry.space_group_name_H-M   'P 1'
#
loop_
_entity.id
_entity.type
_entity.pdbx_description
1 polymer ?
#
loop_
_entity_poly.entity_id
_entity_poly.type
_entity_poly.pdbx_seq_one_letter_code
_entity_poly.pdbx_strand_id
1 'polypeptide(L)'
;MNLIGNIIDKHLRQMSYGQTNGIPQGSVLMDFIAEIVLGYADKLLAAKIENIEEYKIIRYRDDYRIFVNNPQDAEEIIKNLTEVLIDLGLKLNDEKTIKSDNIIRDSIKPDKLYWEINNKIKLSKTVQSELYIIHALAERYPNSGSVSRQLQELYQRIKNSKKIDKNIKVLISIVVDIAFKNPRTYPIVSAILSKFFSFLKNETERKDAIERIKRKFEKLPNTGHLQIWIQRLTIKIDTSIAYEEKLCQKVKDKDVKVQLWNSDWLNNSLKIIIDSTKIIDNNKIEKLKPVIDVNEVALFKQYYN
;
A
#
# COMPACT_ATOMS: atom_id res chain seq x y z
N MET A 1 5.49 36.95 -17.31
CA MET A 1 4.35 36.11 -17.71
C MET A 1 4.23 34.97 -16.70
N ASN A 2 3.12 34.88 -15.95
CA ASN A 2 2.93 33.76 -15.04
C ASN A 2 2.48 32.54 -15.84
N LEU A 3 3.41 31.65 -16.12
CA LEU A 3 3.12 30.35 -16.74
C LEU A 3 2.25 29.52 -15.79
N ILE A 4 1.32 28.74 -16.34
CA ILE A 4 0.44 27.85 -15.55
C ILE A 4 1.26 26.92 -14.63
N GLY A 5 2.40 26.41 -15.11
CA GLY A 5 3.31 25.60 -14.30
C GLY A 5 3.79 26.29 -13.03
N ASN A 6 4.11 27.58 -13.10
CA ASN A 6 4.53 28.36 -11.93
C ASN A 6 3.39 28.57 -10.92
N ILE A 7 2.17 28.67 -11.42
CA ILE A 7 0.98 28.80 -10.55
C ILE A 7 0.73 27.48 -9.83
N ILE A 8 0.80 26.36 -10.55
CA ILE A 8 0.67 25.02 -9.97
C ILE A 8 1.75 24.78 -8.91
N ASP A 9 3.02 25.04 -9.26
CA ASP A 9 4.16 24.88 -8.31
C ASP A 9 3.97 25.73 -7.06
N LYS A 10 3.54 27.00 -7.21
CA LYS A 10 3.26 27.87 -6.08
C LYS A 10 2.20 27.27 -5.15
N HIS A 11 1.10 26.71 -5.70
CA HIS A 11 0.05 26.11 -4.88
C HIS A 11 0.52 24.83 -4.21
N LEU A 12 1.27 23.96 -4.91
CA LEU A 12 1.84 22.74 -4.34
C LEU A 12 2.80 23.04 -3.17
N ARG A 13 3.66 24.04 -3.33
CA ARG A 13 4.55 24.49 -2.25
C ARG A 13 3.79 25.06 -1.07
N GLN A 14 2.75 25.85 -1.30
CA GLN A 14 1.91 26.39 -0.23
C GLN A 14 1.22 25.28 0.58
N MET A 15 0.77 24.19 -0.09
CA MET A 15 0.21 23.02 0.57
C MET A 15 1.24 22.26 1.42
N SER A 16 2.53 22.45 1.17
CA SER A 16 3.65 21.79 1.84
C SER A 16 4.51 22.78 2.67
N TYR A 17 3.89 23.81 3.26
CA TYR A 17 4.59 24.83 4.05
C TYR A 17 5.76 25.53 3.33
N GLY A 18 5.66 25.71 2.03
CA GLY A 18 6.71 26.29 1.21
C GLY A 18 7.84 25.33 0.83
N GLN A 19 7.77 24.06 1.23
CA GLN A 19 8.77 23.05 0.91
C GLN A 19 8.61 22.53 -0.52
N THR A 20 9.71 22.24 -1.17
CA THR A 20 9.79 21.65 -2.52
C THR A 20 10.22 20.20 -2.42
N ASN A 21 9.34 19.32 -1.96
CA ASN A 21 9.64 17.90 -1.80
C ASN A 21 9.29 17.07 -3.05
N GLY A 22 9.24 17.70 -4.21
CA GLY A 22 8.83 17.06 -5.46
C GLY A 22 7.31 16.99 -5.64
N ILE A 23 6.85 16.19 -6.59
CA ILE A 23 5.43 16.02 -6.89
C ILE A 23 4.81 15.07 -5.85
N PRO A 24 3.79 15.51 -5.08
CA PRO A 24 3.14 14.63 -4.09
C PRO A 24 2.50 13.43 -4.77
N GLN A 25 2.57 12.26 -4.11
CA GLN A 25 1.91 11.05 -4.60
C GLN A 25 0.49 10.94 -4.06
N GLY A 26 -0.42 10.32 -4.82
CA GLY A 26 -1.71 9.87 -4.34
C GLY A 26 -2.94 10.58 -4.94
N SER A 27 -2.78 11.41 -5.95
CA SER A 27 -3.92 11.94 -6.70
C SER A 27 -3.72 11.81 -8.21
N VAL A 28 -4.81 11.68 -8.96
CA VAL A 28 -4.80 11.61 -10.44
C VAL A 28 -4.15 12.87 -11.04
N LEU A 29 -4.37 14.04 -10.44
CA LEU A 29 -3.74 15.28 -10.90
C LEU A 29 -2.21 15.23 -10.77
N MET A 30 -1.70 14.70 -9.66
CA MET A 30 -0.26 14.58 -9.44
C MET A 30 0.36 13.54 -10.36
N ASP A 31 -0.32 12.42 -10.60
CA ASP A 31 0.09 11.43 -11.59
C ASP A 31 0.18 12.06 -12.99
N PHE A 32 -0.79 12.91 -13.36
CA PHE A 32 -0.78 13.62 -14.65
C PHE A 32 0.40 14.61 -14.76
N ILE A 33 0.69 15.37 -13.70
CA ILE A 33 1.83 16.29 -13.66
C ILE A 33 3.14 15.51 -13.78
N ALA A 34 3.27 14.38 -13.08
CA ALA A 34 4.44 13.51 -13.17
C ALA A 34 4.65 12.99 -14.60
N GLU A 35 3.57 12.59 -15.29
CA GLU A 35 3.64 12.13 -16.68
C GLU A 35 4.08 13.26 -17.65
N ILE A 36 3.69 14.51 -17.42
CA ILE A 36 4.16 15.65 -18.22
C ILE A 36 5.67 15.82 -18.05
N VAL A 37 6.17 15.79 -16.82
CA VAL A 37 7.61 15.94 -16.53
C VAL A 37 8.41 14.79 -17.12
N LEU A 38 7.96 13.56 -16.94
CA LEU A 38 8.63 12.37 -17.48
C LEU A 38 8.53 12.29 -19.00
N GLY A 39 7.41 12.70 -19.60
CA GLY A 39 7.31 12.83 -21.08
C GLY A 39 8.28 13.87 -21.66
N TYR A 40 8.54 14.93 -20.92
CA TYR A 40 9.58 15.89 -21.30
C TYR A 40 10.99 15.27 -21.17
N ALA A 41 11.24 14.49 -20.12
CA ALA A 41 12.47 13.71 -19.97
C ALA A 41 12.67 12.73 -21.14
N ASP A 42 11.62 12.02 -21.54
CA ASP A 42 11.66 11.09 -22.69
C ASP A 42 12.07 11.83 -23.97
N LYS A 43 11.53 13.03 -24.21
CA LYS A 43 11.88 13.85 -25.36
C LYS A 43 13.34 14.28 -25.34
N LEU A 44 13.87 14.70 -24.18
CA LEU A 44 15.27 15.09 -24.04
C LEU A 44 16.21 13.89 -24.22
N LEU A 45 15.84 12.73 -23.67
CA LEU A 45 16.58 11.50 -23.85
C LEU A 45 16.64 11.10 -25.33
N ALA A 46 15.51 11.09 -26.03
CA ALA A 46 15.46 10.75 -27.44
C ALA A 46 16.42 11.61 -28.29
N ALA A 47 16.50 12.90 -28.00
CA ALA A 47 17.45 13.79 -28.69
C ALA A 47 18.92 13.49 -28.37
N LYS A 48 19.22 13.01 -27.15
CA LYS A 48 20.62 12.69 -26.77
C LYS A 48 21.11 11.34 -27.33
N ILE A 49 20.21 10.44 -27.70
CA ILE A 49 20.54 9.08 -28.17
C ILE A 49 20.18 8.85 -29.65
N GLU A 50 20.08 9.92 -30.44
CA GLU A 50 19.82 9.86 -31.90
C GLU A 50 20.85 9.05 -32.69
N ASN A 51 22.06 8.91 -32.16
CA ASN A 51 23.14 8.12 -32.74
C ASN A 51 23.01 6.60 -32.51
N ILE A 52 22.08 6.13 -31.67
CA ILE A 52 21.89 4.73 -31.38
C ILE A 52 20.74 4.20 -32.26
N GLU A 53 21.02 3.24 -33.11
CA GLU A 53 20.03 2.78 -34.13
C GLU A 53 19.10 1.68 -33.61
N GLU A 54 19.62 0.73 -32.80
CA GLU A 54 18.87 -0.46 -32.40
C GLU A 54 18.58 -0.51 -30.92
N TYR A 55 17.57 0.25 -30.49
CA TYR A 55 17.07 0.19 -29.12
C TYR A 55 15.54 0.23 -29.06
N LYS A 56 15.00 -0.22 -27.95
CA LYS A 56 13.58 -0.02 -27.58
C LYS A 56 13.47 0.37 -26.13
N ILE A 57 12.85 1.49 -25.86
CA ILE A 57 12.56 1.96 -24.50
C ILE A 57 11.06 1.88 -24.29
N ILE A 58 10.66 1.25 -23.19
CA ILE A 58 9.28 1.21 -22.72
C ILE A 58 9.28 1.84 -21.33
N ARG A 59 8.45 2.87 -21.13
CA ARG A 59 8.22 3.48 -19.82
C ARG A 59 6.80 3.21 -19.36
N TYR A 60 6.67 2.88 -18.10
CA TYR A 60 5.41 2.86 -17.39
C TYR A 60 5.56 3.64 -16.09
N ARG A 61 5.04 4.86 -16.05
CA ARG A 61 5.27 5.84 -14.98
C ARG A 61 6.77 6.09 -14.82
N ASP A 62 7.33 5.80 -13.64
CA ASP A 62 8.75 5.93 -13.28
C ASP A 62 9.61 4.71 -13.64
N ASP A 63 9.00 3.59 -14.05
CA ASP A 63 9.71 2.36 -14.44
C ASP A 63 10.12 2.40 -15.91
N TYR A 64 11.42 2.47 -16.20
CA TYR A 64 12.01 2.34 -17.53
C TYR A 64 12.43 0.91 -17.81
N ARG A 65 12.20 0.45 -19.03
CA ARG A 65 12.74 -0.82 -19.57
C ARG A 65 13.43 -0.52 -20.89
N ILE A 66 14.73 -0.73 -20.91
CA ILE A 66 15.61 -0.43 -22.04
C ILE A 66 16.08 -1.76 -22.61
N PHE A 67 15.79 -1.99 -23.88
CA PHE A 67 16.19 -3.18 -24.64
C PHE A 67 17.16 -2.73 -25.73
N VAL A 68 18.31 -3.38 -25.80
CA VAL A 68 19.37 -3.11 -26.77
C VAL A 68 20.00 -4.43 -27.21
N ASN A 69 20.61 -4.44 -28.37
CA ASN A 69 21.39 -5.59 -28.84
C ASN A 69 22.84 -5.55 -28.35
N ASN A 70 23.35 -4.36 -28.07
CA ASN A 70 24.72 -4.14 -27.59
C ASN A 70 24.71 -3.61 -26.15
N PRO A 71 25.39 -4.26 -25.19
CA PRO A 71 25.48 -3.78 -23.80
C PRO A 71 26.06 -2.38 -23.64
N GLN A 72 26.93 -1.93 -24.55
CA GLN A 72 27.51 -0.59 -24.51
C GLN A 72 26.46 0.49 -24.77
N ASP A 73 25.51 0.24 -25.69
CA ASP A 73 24.39 1.14 -25.96
C ASP A 73 23.47 1.28 -24.73
N ALA A 74 23.28 0.20 -23.95
CA ALA A 74 22.56 0.26 -22.70
C ALA A 74 23.21 1.20 -21.68
N GLU A 75 24.54 1.17 -21.59
CA GLU A 75 25.30 2.04 -20.69
C GLU A 75 25.21 3.50 -21.11
N GLU A 76 25.32 3.76 -22.41
CA GLU A 76 25.18 5.11 -22.96
C GLU A 76 23.76 5.65 -22.73
N ILE A 77 22.72 4.87 -22.99
CA ILE A 77 21.32 5.27 -22.75
C ILE A 77 21.09 5.55 -21.26
N ILE A 78 21.55 4.67 -20.36
CA ILE A 78 21.39 4.86 -18.91
C ILE A 78 22.12 6.12 -18.44
N LYS A 79 23.31 6.38 -18.93
CA LYS A 79 24.07 7.59 -18.62
C LYS A 79 23.30 8.85 -19.06
N ASN A 80 22.86 8.89 -20.33
CA ASN A 80 22.09 10.02 -20.86
C ASN A 80 20.75 10.21 -20.10
N LEU A 81 20.06 9.12 -19.75
CA LEU A 81 18.85 9.18 -18.94
C LEU A 81 19.15 9.76 -17.55
N THR A 82 20.23 9.33 -16.91
CA THR A 82 20.64 9.84 -15.61
C THR A 82 20.91 11.33 -15.65
N GLU A 83 21.65 11.82 -16.66
CA GLU A 83 21.90 13.24 -16.84
C GLU A 83 20.62 14.05 -17.04
N VAL A 84 19.71 13.58 -17.92
CA VAL A 84 18.42 14.24 -18.17
C VAL A 84 17.59 14.31 -16.88
N LEU A 85 17.56 13.24 -16.11
CA LEU A 85 16.80 13.21 -14.85
C LEU A 85 17.40 14.17 -13.81
N ILE A 86 18.72 14.22 -13.68
CA ILE A 86 19.42 15.16 -12.78
C ILE A 86 19.09 16.61 -13.16
N ASP A 87 19.14 16.96 -14.45
CA ASP A 87 18.81 18.30 -14.94
C ASP A 87 17.37 18.72 -14.61
N LEU A 88 16.48 17.74 -14.47
CA LEU A 88 15.08 17.94 -14.06
C LEU A 88 14.87 17.82 -12.53
N GLY A 89 15.93 17.68 -11.74
CA GLY A 89 15.84 17.52 -10.29
C GLY A 89 15.36 16.14 -9.85
N LEU A 90 15.41 15.15 -10.72
CA LEU A 90 15.03 13.76 -10.47
C LEU A 90 16.29 12.89 -10.30
N LYS A 91 16.13 11.71 -9.73
CA LYS A 91 17.23 10.76 -9.52
C LYS A 91 16.83 9.37 -9.95
N LEU A 92 17.68 8.72 -10.74
CA LEU A 92 17.57 7.29 -11.01
C LEU A 92 17.89 6.50 -9.74
N ASN A 93 17.15 5.42 -9.47
CA ASN A 93 17.41 4.55 -8.33
C ASN A 93 18.35 3.41 -8.75
N ASP A 94 19.64 3.56 -8.45
CA ASP A 94 20.68 2.60 -8.83
C ASP A 94 20.46 1.21 -8.21
N GLU A 95 19.95 1.14 -6.98
CA GLU A 95 19.66 -0.14 -6.30
C GLU A 95 18.56 -0.96 -6.97
N LYS A 96 17.68 -0.28 -7.74
CA LYS A 96 16.59 -0.93 -8.49
C LYS A 96 16.92 -1.12 -9.97
N THR A 97 18.03 -0.56 -10.43
CA THR A 97 18.48 -0.69 -11.83
C THR A 97 19.16 -2.04 -12.02
N ILE A 98 18.58 -2.90 -12.83
CA ILE A 98 19.08 -4.27 -13.08
C ILE A 98 19.50 -4.36 -14.55
N LYS A 99 20.73 -4.82 -14.78
CA LYS A 99 21.23 -5.22 -16.11
C LYS A 99 21.08 -6.74 -16.22
N SER A 100 20.59 -7.23 -17.36
CA SER A 100 20.38 -8.66 -17.55
C SER A 100 20.44 -9.07 -19.01
N ASP A 101 21.04 -10.24 -19.22
CA ASP A 101 21.04 -10.95 -20.50
C ASP A 101 19.89 -11.97 -20.59
N ASN A 102 19.17 -12.20 -19.49
CA ASN A 102 18.05 -13.16 -19.43
C ASN A 102 16.71 -12.45 -19.32
N ILE A 103 16.19 -12.01 -20.48
CA ILE A 103 14.94 -11.23 -20.55
C ILE A 103 13.77 -11.99 -19.94
N ILE A 104 13.67 -13.31 -20.12
CA ILE A 104 12.53 -14.11 -19.63
C ILE A 104 12.51 -14.11 -18.10
N ARG A 105 13.65 -14.37 -17.46
CA ARG A 105 13.76 -14.46 -16.01
C ARG A 105 13.61 -13.08 -15.35
N ASP A 106 14.31 -12.09 -15.87
CA ASP A 106 14.48 -10.81 -15.18
C ASP A 106 13.43 -9.77 -15.58
N SER A 107 12.57 -10.09 -16.59
CA SER A 107 11.34 -9.32 -16.85
C SER A 107 10.25 -9.56 -15.81
N ILE A 108 10.35 -10.64 -15.02
CA ILE A 108 9.40 -10.98 -13.96
C ILE A 108 9.98 -10.52 -12.62
N LYS A 109 9.20 -9.77 -11.83
CA LYS A 109 9.63 -9.37 -10.48
C LYS A 109 10.01 -10.62 -9.65
N PRO A 110 11.11 -10.59 -8.87
CA PRO A 110 11.60 -11.76 -8.13
C PRO A 110 10.57 -12.43 -7.22
N ASP A 111 9.71 -11.62 -6.57
CA ASP A 111 8.63 -12.11 -5.73
C ASP A 111 7.56 -12.88 -6.52
N LYS A 112 7.25 -12.43 -7.74
CA LYS A 112 6.31 -13.11 -8.63
C LYS A 112 6.92 -14.42 -9.15
N LEU A 113 8.17 -14.37 -9.59
CA LEU A 113 8.89 -15.56 -10.07
C LEU A 113 9.00 -16.62 -8.97
N TYR A 114 9.36 -16.20 -7.76
CA TYR A 114 9.40 -17.08 -6.60
C TYR A 114 8.05 -17.76 -6.36
N TRP A 115 6.96 -16.99 -6.42
CA TRP A 115 5.62 -17.53 -6.25
C TRP A 115 5.26 -18.53 -7.36
N GLU A 116 5.50 -18.20 -8.62
CA GLU A 116 5.17 -19.10 -9.76
C GLU A 116 5.95 -20.43 -9.68
N ILE A 117 7.22 -20.41 -9.29
CA ILE A 117 8.03 -21.63 -9.15
C ILE A 117 7.56 -22.47 -7.95
N ASN A 118 7.24 -21.84 -6.82
CA ASN A 118 6.89 -22.55 -5.59
C ASN A 118 5.39 -22.85 -5.47
N ASN A 119 4.55 -22.23 -6.28
CA ASN A 119 3.11 -22.40 -6.26
C ASN A 119 2.64 -23.82 -6.65
N LYS A 120 3.50 -24.62 -7.26
CA LYS A 120 3.22 -26.05 -7.55
C LYS A 120 2.95 -26.88 -6.28
N ILE A 121 3.29 -26.33 -5.09
CA ILE A 121 2.94 -26.90 -3.78
C ILE A 121 1.47 -26.63 -3.41
N LYS A 122 0.65 -26.03 -4.29
CA LYS A 122 -0.81 -25.84 -4.14
C LYS A 122 -1.62 -27.13 -3.92
N LEU A 123 -0.97 -28.27 -3.81
CA LEU A 123 -1.58 -29.53 -3.40
C LEU A 123 -1.91 -29.58 -1.89
N SER A 124 -1.54 -28.56 -1.12
CA SER A 124 -1.92 -28.45 0.28
C SER A 124 -3.40 -28.09 0.42
N LYS A 125 -4.16 -29.01 0.93
CA LYS A 125 -5.63 -28.89 1.11
C LYS A 125 -6.03 -28.05 2.31
N THR A 126 -5.10 -27.54 3.14
CA THR A 126 -5.40 -26.84 4.39
C THR A 126 -5.07 -25.34 4.32
N VAL A 127 -5.85 -24.51 5.02
CA VAL A 127 -5.58 -23.07 5.16
C VAL A 127 -4.23 -22.83 5.84
N GLN A 128 -3.86 -23.69 6.80
CA GLN A 128 -2.59 -23.57 7.52
C GLN A 128 -1.40 -23.74 6.60
N SER A 129 -1.39 -24.76 5.74
CA SER A 129 -0.27 -25.00 4.82
C SER A 129 -0.11 -23.86 3.81
N GLU A 130 -1.21 -23.29 3.33
CA GLU A 130 -1.16 -22.15 2.45
C GLU A 130 -0.61 -20.91 3.17
N LEU A 131 -1.03 -20.67 4.41
CA LEU A 131 -0.49 -19.58 5.22
C LEU A 131 1.01 -19.73 5.46
N TYR A 132 1.55 -20.95 5.60
CA TYR A 132 3.00 -21.15 5.71
C TYR A 132 3.74 -20.76 4.43
N ILE A 133 3.17 -21.05 3.25
CA ILE A 133 3.76 -20.64 1.97
C ILE A 133 3.72 -19.11 1.82
N ILE A 134 2.59 -18.49 2.18
CA ILE A 134 2.48 -17.03 2.16
C ILE A 134 3.42 -16.38 3.18
N HIS A 135 3.59 -16.98 4.35
CA HIS A 135 4.52 -16.51 5.37
C HIS A 135 5.97 -16.55 4.86
N ALA A 136 6.41 -17.65 4.25
CA ALA A 136 7.74 -17.76 3.65
C ALA A 136 7.96 -16.73 2.52
N LEU A 137 6.94 -16.49 1.68
CA LEU A 137 6.98 -15.41 0.69
C LEU A 137 7.13 -14.04 1.36
N ALA A 138 6.38 -13.78 2.44
CA ALA A 138 6.37 -12.53 3.17
C ALA A 138 7.69 -12.25 3.91
N GLU A 139 8.36 -13.30 4.39
CA GLU A 139 9.70 -13.18 4.98
C GLU A 139 10.77 -12.86 3.93
N ARG A 140 10.70 -13.52 2.79
CA ARG A 140 11.68 -13.34 1.72
C ARG A 140 11.51 -12.02 0.96
N TYR A 141 10.26 -11.56 0.77
CA TYR A 141 9.91 -10.36 0.01
C TYR A 141 8.93 -9.49 0.81
N PRO A 142 9.39 -8.84 1.88
CA PRO A 142 8.51 -8.03 2.74
C PRO A 142 7.87 -6.88 1.95
N ASN A 143 6.60 -6.61 2.28
CA ASN A 143 5.76 -5.59 1.66
C ASN A 143 5.55 -5.74 0.13
N SER A 144 5.84 -6.90 -0.45
CA SER A 144 5.62 -7.12 -1.88
C SER A 144 4.13 -7.16 -2.24
N GLY A 145 3.82 -6.77 -3.47
CA GLY A 145 2.46 -6.86 -4.00
C GLY A 145 1.95 -8.31 -4.07
N SER A 146 2.86 -9.28 -4.27
CA SER A 146 2.54 -10.70 -4.31
C SER A 146 2.02 -11.22 -2.98
N VAL A 147 2.60 -10.80 -1.84
CA VAL A 147 2.10 -11.16 -0.51
C VAL A 147 0.66 -10.69 -0.33
N SER A 148 0.38 -9.41 -0.63
CA SER A 148 -0.97 -8.84 -0.52
C SER A 148 -1.97 -9.56 -1.42
N ARG A 149 -1.57 -9.90 -2.65
CA ARG A 149 -2.40 -10.63 -3.62
C ARG A 149 -2.74 -12.03 -3.11
N GLN A 150 -1.76 -12.78 -2.60
CA GLN A 150 -1.98 -14.13 -2.10
C GLN A 150 -2.88 -14.16 -0.86
N LEU A 151 -2.73 -13.20 0.05
CA LEU A 151 -3.66 -13.03 1.17
C LEU A 151 -5.08 -12.70 0.69
N GLN A 152 -5.25 -11.93 -0.38
CA GLN A 152 -6.56 -11.65 -0.97
C GLN A 152 -7.20 -12.90 -1.58
N GLU A 153 -6.43 -13.69 -2.34
CA GLU A 153 -6.90 -14.95 -2.91
C GLU A 153 -7.33 -15.94 -1.81
N LEU A 154 -6.51 -16.05 -0.76
CA LEU A 154 -6.86 -16.82 0.45
C LEU A 154 -8.18 -16.33 1.06
N TYR A 155 -8.32 -15.02 1.28
CA TYR A 155 -9.53 -14.46 1.88
C TYR A 155 -10.77 -14.71 1.04
N GLN A 156 -10.71 -14.53 -0.28
CA GLN A 156 -11.82 -14.83 -1.20
C GLN A 156 -12.32 -16.26 -1.03
N ARG A 157 -11.39 -17.21 -0.84
CA ARG A 157 -11.72 -18.62 -0.67
C ARG A 157 -12.36 -18.93 0.69
N ILE A 158 -11.84 -18.33 1.78
CA ILE A 158 -12.30 -18.62 3.14
C ILE A 158 -13.51 -17.80 3.60
N LYS A 159 -13.80 -16.66 2.98
CA LYS A 159 -14.85 -15.73 3.44
C LYS A 159 -16.23 -16.40 3.61
N ASN A 160 -16.58 -17.31 2.71
CA ASN A 160 -17.86 -18.03 2.73
C ASN A 160 -17.77 -19.40 3.42
N SER A 161 -16.60 -19.81 3.88
CA SER A 161 -16.43 -21.11 4.54
C SER A 161 -17.18 -21.16 5.88
N LYS A 162 -17.92 -22.24 6.11
CA LYS A 162 -18.61 -22.50 7.37
C LYS A 162 -17.72 -23.23 8.39
N LYS A 163 -16.62 -23.82 7.92
CA LYS A 163 -15.64 -24.54 8.75
C LYS A 163 -14.24 -24.20 8.26
N ILE A 164 -13.32 -24.08 9.19
CA ILE A 164 -11.88 -23.91 8.96
C ILE A 164 -11.15 -24.92 9.84
N ASP A 165 -9.88 -25.15 9.58
CA ASP A 165 -9.00 -26.08 10.33
C ASP A 165 -9.13 -25.91 11.86
N LYS A 166 -8.93 -26.99 12.59
CA LYS A 166 -9.16 -27.06 14.03
C LYS A 166 -8.32 -26.06 14.86
N ASN A 167 -7.20 -25.57 14.33
CA ASN A 167 -6.24 -24.76 15.09
C ASN A 167 -6.32 -23.27 14.76
N ILE A 168 -7.51 -22.66 14.95
CA ILE A 168 -7.73 -21.23 14.64
C ILE A 168 -6.70 -20.31 15.28
N LYS A 169 -6.28 -20.57 16.52
CA LYS A 169 -5.28 -19.75 17.23
C LYS A 169 -3.90 -19.76 16.51
N VAL A 170 -3.53 -20.88 15.91
CA VAL A 170 -2.30 -21.00 15.11
C VAL A 170 -2.43 -20.18 13.83
N LEU A 171 -3.57 -20.26 13.12
CA LEU A 171 -3.82 -19.47 11.93
C LEU A 171 -3.78 -17.97 12.23
N ILE A 172 -4.38 -17.52 13.34
CA ILE A 172 -4.29 -16.13 13.81
C ILE A 172 -2.83 -15.73 14.01
N SER A 173 -2.02 -16.57 14.67
CA SER A 173 -0.62 -16.27 14.96
C SER A 173 0.21 -16.09 13.68
N ILE A 174 0.02 -16.94 12.67
CA ILE A 174 0.73 -16.86 11.39
C ILE A 174 0.36 -15.56 10.66
N VAL A 175 -0.94 -15.26 10.56
CA VAL A 175 -1.42 -14.07 9.87
C VAL A 175 -0.95 -12.78 10.56
N VAL A 176 -0.93 -12.77 11.89
CA VAL A 176 -0.41 -11.65 12.69
C VAL A 176 1.09 -11.47 12.48
N ASP A 177 1.84 -12.58 12.35
CA ASP A 177 3.29 -12.51 12.08
C ASP A 177 3.58 -11.97 10.67
N ILE A 178 2.80 -12.38 9.68
CA ILE A 178 2.87 -11.78 8.33
C ILE A 178 2.65 -10.27 8.41
N ALA A 179 1.59 -9.82 9.10
CA ALA A 179 1.28 -8.40 9.22
C ALA A 179 2.36 -7.61 9.95
N PHE A 180 2.97 -8.19 10.97
CA PHE A 180 4.02 -7.56 11.76
C PHE A 180 5.22 -7.13 10.90
N LYS A 181 5.61 -7.98 9.95
CA LYS A 181 6.71 -7.73 9.01
C LYS A 181 6.28 -7.00 7.74
N ASN A 182 4.98 -6.95 7.46
CA ASN A 182 4.42 -6.45 6.21
C ASN A 182 3.26 -5.46 6.46
N PRO A 183 3.52 -4.22 6.89
CA PRO A 183 2.48 -3.20 7.19
C PRO A 183 1.49 -2.96 6.05
N ARG A 184 1.92 -3.11 4.80
CA ARG A 184 1.06 -2.99 3.61
C ARG A 184 -0.11 -3.99 3.61
N THR A 185 -0.01 -5.06 4.38
CA THR A 185 -1.05 -6.11 4.45
C THR A 185 -2.12 -5.87 5.52
N TYR A 186 -2.02 -4.82 6.35
CA TYR A 186 -2.96 -4.58 7.45
C TYR A 186 -4.44 -4.67 7.05
N PRO A 187 -4.89 -4.09 5.92
CA PRO A 187 -6.29 -4.17 5.51
C PRO A 187 -6.76 -5.61 5.31
N ILE A 188 -6.03 -6.37 4.49
CA ILE A 188 -6.42 -7.74 4.14
C ILE A 188 -6.24 -8.70 5.31
N VAL A 189 -5.20 -8.51 6.13
CA VAL A 189 -5.00 -9.28 7.36
C VAL A 189 -6.14 -9.07 8.33
N SER A 190 -6.62 -7.83 8.52
CA SER A 190 -7.76 -7.55 9.38
C SER A 190 -9.04 -8.24 8.89
N ALA A 191 -9.25 -8.31 7.57
CA ALA A 191 -10.35 -9.07 7.00
C ALA A 191 -10.23 -10.57 7.28
N ILE A 192 -9.06 -11.17 7.11
CA ILE A 192 -8.80 -12.58 7.44
C ILE A 192 -9.00 -12.84 8.93
N LEU A 193 -8.46 -11.97 9.79
CA LEU A 193 -8.64 -12.07 11.25
C LEU A 193 -10.11 -11.96 11.64
N SER A 194 -10.92 -11.08 11.03
CA SER A 194 -12.34 -10.96 11.30
C SER A 194 -13.07 -12.28 11.02
N LYS A 195 -12.68 -12.97 9.95
CA LYS A 195 -13.19 -14.29 9.61
C LYS A 195 -12.73 -15.35 10.60
N PHE A 196 -11.47 -15.39 11.00
CA PHE A 196 -10.97 -16.32 12.00
C PHE A 196 -11.62 -16.11 13.37
N PHE A 197 -11.86 -14.86 13.76
CA PHE A 197 -12.57 -14.55 15.00
C PHE A 197 -14.01 -15.06 15.01
N SER A 198 -14.67 -15.18 13.85
CA SER A 198 -16.00 -15.78 13.77
C SER A 198 -16.01 -17.27 14.13
N PHE A 199 -14.86 -17.94 14.14
CA PHE A 199 -14.71 -19.35 14.53
C PHE A 199 -14.23 -19.54 15.98
N LEU A 200 -13.88 -18.49 16.70
CA LEU A 200 -13.56 -18.57 18.12
C LEU A 200 -14.85 -18.82 18.92
N LYS A 201 -14.74 -19.70 19.93
CA LYS A 201 -15.91 -20.27 20.63
C LYS A 201 -16.74 -19.24 21.40
N ASN A 202 -16.05 -18.27 22.02
CA ASN A 202 -16.69 -17.32 22.91
C ASN A 202 -16.03 -15.92 22.83
N GLU A 203 -16.66 -14.96 23.48
CA GLU A 203 -16.19 -13.58 23.51
C GLU A 203 -14.86 -13.42 24.25
N THR A 204 -14.64 -14.20 25.29
CA THR A 204 -13.40 -14.17 26.07
C THR A 204 -12.19 -14.56 25.21
N GLU A 205 -12.31 -15.61 24.39
CA GLU A 205 -11.24 -15.99 23.46
C GLU A 205 -10.95 -14.90 22.40
N ARG A 206 -11.99 -14.17 21.95
CA ARG A 206 -11.83 -13.06 21.03
C ARG A 206 -11.09 -11.89 21.68
N LYS A 207 -11.48 -11.52 22.91
CA LYS A 207 -10.81 -10.46 23.68
C LYS A 207 -9.35 -10.79 23.97
N ASP A 208 -9.05 -12.02 24.41
CA ASP A 208 -7.67 -12.49 24.62
C ASP A 208 -6.84 -12.40 23.33
N ALA A 209 -7.39 -12.83 22.20
CA ALA A 209 -6.71 -12.75 20.92
C ALA A 209 -6.41 -11.28 20.51
N ILE A 210 -7.36 -10.37 20.70
CA ILE A 210 -7.19 -8.95 20.41
C ILE A 210 -6.10 -8.36 21.29
N GLU A 211 -6.09 -8.65 22.57
CA GLU A 211 -5.10 -8.14 23.51
C GLU A 211 -3.69 -8.60 23.16
N ARG A 212 -3.52 -9.87 22.79
CA ARG A 212 -2.25 -10.42 22.33
C ARG A 212 -1.78 -9.76 21.04
N ILE A 213 -2.69 -9.49 20.09
CA ILE A 213 -2.38 -8.77 18.85
C ILE A 213 -1.88 -7.36 19.21
N LYS A 214 -2.63 -6.61 20.02
CA LYS A 214 -2.22 -5.27 20.45
C LYS A 214 -0.82 -5.27 21.07
N ARG A 215 -0.57 -6.15 22.03
CA ARG A 215 0.72 -6.28 22.71
C ARG A 215 1.87 -6.57 21.74
N LYS A 216 1.64 -7.40 20.70
CA LYS A 216 2.67 -7.68 19.68
C LYS A 216 3.06 -6.42 18.92
N PHE A 217 2.12 -5.55 18.61
CA PHE A 217 2.36 -4.35 17.81
C PHE A 217 2.71 -3.09 18.63
N GLU A 218 2.57 -3.14 19.95
CA GLU A 218 2.74 -1.99 20.86
C GLU A 218 4.13 -1.31 20.73
N LYS A 219 5.16 -2.08 20.42
CA LYS A 219 6.53 -1.58 20.27
C LYS A 219 6.86 -1.04 18.87
N LEU A 220 5.93 -1.13 17.91
CA LEU A 220 6.17 -0.61 16.58
C LEU A 220 5.82 0.87 16.49
N PRO A 221 6.66 1.70 15.87
CA PRO A 221 6.33 3.08 15.60
C PRO A 221 5.28 3.20 14.48
N ASN A 222 4.59 4.34 14.42
CA ASN A 222 3.67 4.69 13.31
C ASN A 222 2.55 3.68 13.06
N THR A 223 1.91 3.18 14.12
CA THR A 223 0.86 2.16 14.04
C THR A 223 -0.54 2.73 13.77
N GLY A 224 -0.71 4.01 13.47
CA GLY A 224 -2.03 4.64 13.25
C GLY A 224 -2.89 3.89 12.23
N HIS A 225 -2.33 3.55 11.06
CA HIS A 225 -3.05 2.77 10.05
C HIS A 225 -3.47 1.38 10.56
N LEU A 226 -2.61 0.72 11.34
CA LEU A 226 -2.96 -0.55 11.98
C LEU A 226 -4.10 -0.37 12.99
N GLN A 227 -4.05 0.69 13.83
CA GLN A 227 -5.08 0.97 14.83
C GLN A 227 -6.46 1.15 14.20
N ILE A 228 -6.55 1.82 13.05
CA ILE A 228 -7.81 1.95 12.28
C ILE A 228 -8.37 0.57 11.93
N TRP A 229 -7.54 -0.32 11.41
CA TRP A 229 -7.98 -1.67 11.01
C TRP A 229 -8.27 -2.58 12.21
N ILE A 230 -7.53 -2.45 13.31
CA ILE A 230 -7.84 -3.16 14.56
C ILE A 230 -9.16 -2.63 15.13
N GLN A 231 -9.40 -1.32 15.12
CA GLN A 231 -10.69 -0.78 15.54
C GLN A 231 -11.84 -1.32 14.66
N ARG A 232 -11.66 -1.34 13.33
CA ARG A 232 -12.67 -1.94 12.44
C ARG A 232 -12.94 -3.41 12.77
N LEU A 233 -11.94 -4.19 13.13
CA LEU A 233 -12.04 -5.58 13.55
C LEU A 233 -12.81 -5.72 14.88
N THR A 234 -12.54 -4.80 15.83
CA THR A 234 -13.00 -4.93 17.22
C THR A 234 -14.31 -4.21 17.52
N ILE A 235 -14.75 -3.28 16.69
CA ILE A 235 -15.90 -2.39 16.93
C ILE A 235 -17.22 -3.11 17.23
N LYS A 236 -17.35 -4.39 16.80
CA LYS A 236 -18.51 -5.26 17.09
C LYS A 236 -18.22 -6.30 18.18
N ILE A 237 -17.04 -6.28 18.79
CA ILE A 237 -16.60 -7.24 19.80
C ILE A 237 -16.40 -6.52 21.13
N ASP A 238 -15.68 -5.41 21.12
CA ASP A 238 -15.35 -4.65 22.32
C ASP A 238 -15.15 -3.17 21.99
N THR A 239 -16.14 -2.35 22.37
CA THR A 239 -16.09 -0.89 22.17
C THR A 239 -15.30 -0.17 23.25
N SER A 240 -14.87 -0.85 24.32
CA SER A 240 -14.14 -0.24 25.44
C SER A 240 -12.68 0.05 25.08
N ILE A 241 -12.14 -0.59 24.04
CA ILE A 241 -10.74 -0.49 23.65
C ILE A 241 -10.39 0.97 23.30
N ALA A 242 -9.33 1.48 23.92
CA ALA A 242 -8.77 2.79 23.62
C ALA A 242 -7.73 2.70 22.49
N TYR A 243 -7.69 3.74 21.66
CA TYR A 243 -6.76 3.91 20.56
C TYR A 243 -6.12 5.30 20.62
N GLU A 244 -4.86 5.40 20.22
CA GLU A 244 -4.12 6.67 20.14
C GLU A 244 -4.39 7.40 18.82
N GLU A 245 -4.75 6.65 17.78
CA GLU A 245 -5.07 7.20 16.47
C GLU A 245 -6.28 8.13 16.54
N LYS A 246 -6.12 9.35 16.03
CA LYS A 246 -7.12 10.42 16.12
C LYS A 246 -8.47 10.07 15.47
N LEU A 247 -8.46 9.40 14.31
CA LEU A 247 -9.68 8.95 13.67
C LEU A 247 -10.40 7.90 14.52
N CYS A 248 -9.66 7.00 15.14
CA CYS A 248 -10.20 6.00 16.04
C CYS A 248 -10.85 6.63 17.28
N GLN A 249 -10.25 7.69 17.81
CA GLN A 249 -10.82 8.45 18.93
C GLN A 249 -12.16 9.09 18.54
N LYS A 250 -12.24 9.71 17.35
CA LYS A 250 -13.49 10.29 16.83
C LYS A 250 -14.59 9.25 16.56
N VAL A 251 -14.21 8.05 16.14
CA VAL A 251 -15.17 6.94 15.95
C VAL A 251 -15.71 6.47 17.30
N LYS A 252 -14.88 6.48 18.35
CA LYS A 252 -15.28 6.04 19.70
C LYS A 252 -16.13 7.10 20.41
N ASP A 253 -15.74 8.37 20.32
CA ASP A 253 -16.41 9.49 20.96
C ASP A 253 -16.63 10.62 19.92
N LYS A 254 -17.89 10.91 19.63
CA LYS A 254 -18.29 11.92 18.64
C LYS A 254 -17.95 13.35 19.07
N ASP A 255 -17.92 13.58 20.36
CA ASP A 255 -17.76 14.92 20.95
C ASP A 255 -16.28 15.24 21.22
N VAL A 256 -15.40 14.26 21.01
CA VAL A 256 -13.96 14.47 21.19
C VAL A 256 -13.44 15.54 20.23
N LYS A 257 -12.86 16.59 20.79
CA LYS A 257 -12.23 17.68 20.03
C LYS A 257 -10.80 17.28 19.62
N VAL A 258 -10.71 16.40 18.62
CA VAL A 258 -9.42 15.98 18.04
C VAL A 258 -9.35 16.46 16.61
N GLN A 259 -8.32 17.25 16.30
CA GLN A 259 -8.05 17.71 14.94
C GLN A 259 -7.35 16.60 14.15
N LEU A 260 -7.98 16.12 13.06
CA LEU A 260 -7.46 15.01 12.26
C LEU A 260 -6.32 15.43 11.33
N TRP A 261 -6.36 16.67 10.86
CA TRP A 261 -5.34 17.27 9.99
C TRP A 261 -5.03 18.69 10.44
N ASN A 262 -3.91 19.21 10.00
CA ASN A 262 -3.58 20.60 10.22
C ASN A 262 -4.33 21.48 9.21
N SER A 263 -5.22 22.33 9.68
CA SER A 263 -5.99 23.31 8.90
C SER A 263 -5.45 24.75 9.04
N ASP A 264 -4.31 24.97 9.69
CA ASP A 264 -3.78 26.31 9.98
C ASP A 264 -3.30 27.07 8.71
N TRP A 265 -2.99 26.33 7.65
CA TRP A 265 -2.60 26.88 6.35
C TRP A 265 -3.79 27.34 5.48
N LEU A 266 -5.02 27.03 5.88
CA LEU A 266 -6.24 27.43 5.17
C LEU A 266 -6.66 28.83 5.54
N ASN A 267 -7.32 29.52 4.62
CA ASN A 267 -8.04 30.75 4.96
C ASN A 267 -9.24 30.43 5.88
N ASN A 268 -9.72 31.42 6.62
CA ASN A 268 -10.76 31.24 7.62
C ASN A 268 -12.05 30.62 7.04
N SER A 269 -12.44 30.98 5.83
CA SER A 269 -13.67 30.46 5.19
C SER A 269 -13.56 28.95 4.92
N LEU A 270 -12.43 28.49 4.38
CA LEU A 270 -12.18 27.07 4.12
C LEU A 270 -11.99 26.29 5.41
N LYS A 271 -11.30 26.88 6.40
CA LYS A 271 -11.12 26.28 7.71
C LYS A 271 -12.46 25.95 8.38
N ILE A 272 -13.40 26.90 8.38
CA ILE A 272 -14.75 26.70 8.93
C ILE A 272 -15.47 25.55 8.21
N ILE A 273 -15.42 25.50 6.89
CA ILE A 273 -16.06 24.44 6.10
C ILE A 273 -15.48 23.07 6.46
N ILE A 274 -14.15 22.95 6.48
CA ILE A 274 -13.47 21.69 6.77
C ILE A 274 -13.70 21.24 8.22
N ASP A 275 -13.56 22.14 9.17
CA ASP A 275 -13.72 21.81 10.60
C ASP A 275 -15.18 21.47 10.95
N SER A 276 -16.17 22.05 10.21
CA SER A 276 -17.59 21.72 10.35
C SER A 276 -18.02 20.46 9.60
N THR A 277 -17.20 19.93 8.69
CA THR A 277 -17.55 18.76 7.89
C THR A 277 -17.67 17.52 8.76
N LYS A 278 -18.84 16.86 8.69
CA LYS A 278 -19.10 15.62 9.41
C LYS A 278 -18.43 14.45 8.72
N ILE A 279 -17.33 13.95 9.31
CA ILE A 279 -16.50 12.87 8.73
C ILE A 279 -17.03 11.49 9.11
N ILE A 280 -17.62 11.34 10.30
CA ILE A 280 -18.07 10.07 10.83
C ILE A 280 -19.56 9.89 10.54
N ASP A 281 -19.89 8.82 9.83
CA ASP A 281 -21.28 8.38 9.58
C ASP A 281 -21.62 7.22 10.52
N ASN A 282 -22.32 7.54 11.61
CA ASN A 282 -22.69 6.55 12.61
C ASN A 282 -23.65 5.49 12.08
N ASN A 283 -24.55 5.85 11.16
CA ASN A 283 -25.49 4.90 10.57
C ASN A 283 -24.75 3.81 9.77
N LYS A 284 -23.64 4.21 9.12
CA LYS A 284 -22.76 3.23 8.45
C LYS A 284 -22.01 2.37 9.45
N ILE A 285 -21.50 2.96 10.55
CA ILE A 285 -20.81 2.21 11.62
C ILE A 285 -21.75 1.17 12.25
N GLU A 286 -22.98 1.53 12.53
CA GLU A 286 -23.97 0.61 13.10
C GLU A 286 -24.29 -0.57 12.17
N LYS A 287 -24.30 -0.35 10.88
CA LYS A 287 -24.54 -1.38 9.86
C LYS A 287 -23.33 -2.27 9.54
N LEU A 288 -22.15 -1.98 10.08
CA LEU A 288 -20.96 -2.81 9.86
C LEU A 288 -21.19 -4.24 10.35
N LYS A 289 -20.78 -5.20 9.54
CA LYS A 289 -20.80 -6.62 9.90
C LYS A 289 -19.56 -7.00 10.69
N PRO A 290 -19.61 -8.00 11.58
CA PRO A 290 -18.44 -8.49 12.32
C PRO A 290 -17.32 -8.97 11.39
N VAL A 291 -17.65 -9.65 10.29
CA VAL A 291 -16.70 -10.07 9.25
C VAL A 291 -16.55 -8.94 8.24
N ILE A 292 -15.31 -8.49 8.02
CA ILE A 292 -14.99 -7.39 7.12
C ILE A 292 -15.22 -7.83 5.67
N ASP A 293 -15.93 -7.03 4.88
CA ASP A 293 -16.18 -7.35 3.47
C ASP A 293 -14.94 -7.09 2.61
N VAL A 294 -14.84 -7.83 1.50
CA VAL A 294 -13.74 -7.64 0.52
C VAL A 294 -13.76 -6.24 -0.06
N ASN A 295 -14.95 -5.67 -0.27
CA ASN A 295 -15.10 -4.32 -0.83
C ASN A 295 -14.57 -3.25 0.13
N GLU A 296 -14.66 -3.46 1.46
CA GLU A 296 -14.06 -2.56 2.44
C GLU A 296 -12.52 -2.54 2.33
N VAL A 297 -11.91 -3.70 2.05
CA VAL A 297 -10.45 -3.81 1.86
C VAL A 297 -10.00 -3.20 0.52
N ALA A 298 -10.88 -3.20 -0.46
CA ALA A 298 -10.61 -2.72 -1.82
C ALA A 298 -10.94 -1.23 -2.03
N LEU A 299 -11.50 -0.54 -1.01
CA LEU A 299 -11.97 0.85 -1.12
C LEU A 299 -10.96 1.81 -1.78
N PHE A 300 -9.67 1.62 -1.55
CA PHE A 300 -8.63 2.45 -2.14
C PHE A 300 -8.08 1.93 -3.47
N LYS A 301 -8.47 0.73 -3.91
CA LYS A 301 -7.99 0.15 -5.17
C LYS A 301 -8.78 0.59 -6.39
N GLN A 302 -10.03 0.98 -6.20
CA GLN A 302 -10.93 1.40 -7.30
C GLN A 302 -10.53 2.73 -7.92
N TYR A 303 -9.66 3.50 -7.27
CA TYR A 303 -9.15 4.79 -7.76
C TYR A 303 -7.80 4.69 -8.50
N TYR A 304 -7.23 3.48 -8.61
CA TYR A 304 -5.90 3.23 -9.19
C TYR A 304 -5.90 2.25 -10.38
N ASN A 305 -7.07 1.92 -10.92
CA ASN A 305 -7.22 1.14 -12.15
C ASN A 305 -7.65 2.03 -13.31
#